data_bbc640c16685f96b9bee0b7aaa998a60
#
_entry.id   bbc640c16685f96b9bee0b7aaa998a60
#
_cell.length_a   1.000
_cell.length_b   1.000
_cell.length_c   1.000
_cell.angle_alpha   90.00
_cell.angle_beta   90.00
_cell.angle_gamma   90.00
#
_symmetry.space_group_name_H-M   'P 1'
#
loop_
_entity.id
_entity.type
_entity.pdbx_description
1 polymer ?
#
loop_
_entity_poly.entity_id
_entity_poly.type
_entity_poly.pdbx_seq_one_letter_code
_entity_poly.pdbx_strand_id
1 'polypeptide(L)'
;MQYTRLTKAFIALMAIAAAAMIANAAIRGQSWHPYLALTLLAIAMATSRMKVTIPGINGNMSVNLPFLMLSIILLSATESILIACASSIIQTLPKDGTRLKPVRILFNLSMMAFSSGAAGLLFHQQMAGKLNWMSAQLLLAGATAAFFLGQTLPVSAIVALTDGGGFHRIWMSIAQMSFPYYVLSAGLTSMVESVGHSVGWLAALAVLPIMVGIYRSYRLYFAKVAEPASFALARAARSGA
;
A
#
# COMPACT_ATOMS: atom_id res chain seq x y z
N MET A 1 -20.05 -5.66 15.76
CA MET A 1 -18.84 -5.40 16.56
C MET A 1 -18.89 -3.97 17.06
N GLN A 2 -18.95 -3.76 18.37
CA GLN A 2 -18.79 -2.44 18.97
C GLN A 2 -17.29 -2.16 19.11
N TYR A 3 -16.82 -1.13 18.43
CA TYR A 3 -15.42 -0.68 18.57
C TYR A 3 -15.18 -0.19 19.99
N THR A 4 -14.12 -0.67 20.64
CA THR A 4 -13.70 -0.21 21.97
C THR A 4 -13.33 1.29 21.95
N ARG A 5 -13.31 1.94 23.10
CA ARG A 5 -12.86 3.35 23.20
C ARG A 5 -11.45 3.54 22.67
N LEU A 6 -10.55 2.58 22.91
CA LEU A 6 -9.17 2.60 22.41
C LEU A 6 -9.11 2.52 20.88
N THR A 7 -9.92 1.63 20.28
CA THR A 7 -9.99 1.51 18.82
C THR A 7 -10.46 2.81 18.16
N LYS A 8 -11.49 3.47 18.73
CA LYS A 8 -11.99 4.75 18.24
C LYS A 8 -10.95 5.87 18.39
N ALA A 9 -10.26 5.93 19.52
CA ALA A 9 -9.18 6.90 19.76
C ALA A 9 -8.02 6.72 18.79
N PHE A 10 -7.62 5.48 18.50
CA PHE A 10 -6.58 5.18 17.52
C PHE A 10 -6.96 5.60 16.10
N ILE A 11 -8.21 5.34 15.67
CA ILE A 11 -8.69 5.79 14.35
C ILE A 11 -8.72 7.31 14.27
N ALA A 12 -9.15 8.01 15.33
CA ALA A 12 -9.12 9.46 15.40
C ALA A 12 -7.68 10.01 15.32
N LEU A 13 -6.73 9.40 16.02
CA LEU A 13 -5.32 9.75 15.94
C LEU A 13 -4.77 9.61 14.51
N MET A 14 -5.09 8.52 13.83
CA MET A 14 -4.69 8.31 12.43
C MET A 14 -5.33 9.35 11.50
N ALA A 15 -6.58 9.74 11.73
CA ALA A 15 -7.25 10.78 10.95
C ALA A 15 -6.60 12.15 11.15
N ILE A 16 -6.21 12.50 12.38
CA ILE A 16 -5.49 13.74 12.69
C ILE A 16 -4.11 13.74 12.03
N ALA A 17 -3.37 12.63 12.12
CA ALA A 17 -2.07 12.50 11.47
C ALA A 17 -2.17 12.62 9.94
N ALA A 18 -3.18 12.01 9.33
CA ALA A 18 -3.46 12.15 7.90
C ALA A 18 -3.80 13.59 7.52
N ALA A 19 -4.66 14.26 8.29
CA ALA A 19 -5.01 15.67 8.07
C ALA A 19 -3.78 16.59 8.14
N ALA A 20 -2.88 16.34 9.08
CA ALA A 20 -1.62 17.08 9.20
C ALA A 20 -0.72 16.88 7.97
N MET A 21 -0.64 15.64 7.41
CA MET A 21 0.11 15.37 6.18
C MET A 21 -0.51 16.05 4.96
N ILE A 22 -1.84 16.02 4.83
CA ILE A 22 -2.56 16.69 3.74
C ILE A 22 -2.34 18.21 3.83
N ALA A 23 -2.48 18.81 5.02
CA ALA A 23 -2.25 20.23 5.22
C ALA A 23 -0.80 20.63 4.89
N ASN A 24 0.19 19.85 5.34
CA ASN A 24 1.60 20.07 5.01
C ASN A 24 1.85 20.01 3.49
N ALA A 25 1.27 19.03 2.80
CA ALA A 25 1.38 18.88 1.36
C ALA A 25 0.76 20.08 0.61
N ALA A 26 -0.41 20.55 1.06
CA ALA A 26 -1.11 21.69 0.47
C ALA A 26 -0.33 23.01 0.64
N ILE A 27 0.29 23.25 1.81
CA ILE A 27 1.07 24.45 2.11
C ILE A 27 2.35 24.53 1.28
N ARG A 28 2.97 23.39 0.98
CA ARG A 28 4.25 23.35 0.24
C ARG A 28 4.15 23.73 -1.24
N GLY A 29 2.96 23.76 -1.83
CA GLY A 29 2.67 24.31 -3.15
C GLY A 29 3.62 23.83 -4.25
N GLN A 30 3.57 22.52 -4.58
CA GLN A 30 4.43 21.94 -5.61
C GLN A 30 3.78 22.06 -7.01
N SER A 31 4.61 21.97 -8.06
CA SER A 31 4.15 21.94 -9.44
C SER A 31 3.23 20.74 -9.71
N TRP A 32 2.14 20.97 -10.43
CA TRP A 32 1.19 19.95 -10.83
C TRP A 32 1.58 19.31 -12.15
N HIS A 33 1.50 17.99 -12.23
CA HIS A 33 1.73 17.22 -13.45
C HIS A 33 0.47 16.43 -13.85
N PRO A 34 -0.60 17.09 -14.33
CA PRO A 34 -1.94 16.51 -14.45
C PRO A 34 -1.99 15.27 -15.34
N TYR A 35 -1.28 15.25 -16.46
CA TYR A 35 -1.28 14.10 -17.37
C TYR A 35 -0.66 12.86 -16.72
N LEU A 36 0.49 13.02 -16.06
CA LEU A 36 1.17 11.93 -15.36
C LEU A 36 0.35 11.48 -14.15
N ALA A 37 -0.24 12.43 -13.42
CA ALA A 37 -1.09 12.13 -12.27
C ALA A 37 -2.34 11.33 -12.68
N LEU A 38 -3.03 11.73 -13.76
CA LEU A 38 -4.18 11.00 -14.30
C LEU A 38 -3.80 9.59 -14.78
N THR A 39 -2.65 9.44 -15.44
CA THR A 39 -2.16 8.15 -15.90
C THR A 39 -1.87 7.22 -14.72
N LEU A 40 -1.11 7.69 -13.73
CA LEU A 40 -0.78 6.90 -12.54
C LEU A 40 -2.03 6.61 -11.70
N LEU A 41 -2.98 7.55 -11.60
CA LEU A 41 -4.26 7.34 -10.95
C LEU A 41 -5.05 6.21 -11.63
N ALA A 42 -5.20 6.24 -12.94
CA ALA A 42 -5.93 5.23 -13.69
C ALA A 42 -5.30 3.84 -13.51
N ILE A 43 -3.97 3.74 -13.61
CA ILE A 43 -3.23 2.49 -13.43
C ILE A 43 -3.34 1.99 -11.97
N ALA A 44 -3.14 2.86 -11.00
CA ALA A 44 -3.23 2.52 -9.58
C ALA A 44 -4.63 2.04 -9.20
N MET A 45 -5.68 2.68 -9.72
CA MET A 45 -7.07 2.26 -9.52
C MET A 45 -7.37 0.91 -10.16
N ALA A 46 -6.93 0.67 -11.41
CA ALA A 46 -7.11 -0.59 -12.11
C ALA A 46 -6.41 -1.75 -11.38
N THR A 47 -5.15 -1.54 -10.99
CA THR A 47 -4.35 -2.55 -10.26
C THR A 47 -4.80 -2.76 -8.82
N SER A 48 -5.47 -1.78 -8.20
CA SER A 48 -6.06 -1.90 -6.84
C SER A 48 -7.12 -3.00 -6.75
N ARG A 49 -7.78 -3.34 -7.84
CA ARG A 49 -8.73 -4.45 -7.91
C ARG A 49 -8.07 -5.83 -8.01
N MET A 50 -6.80 -5.88 -8.39
CA MET A 50 -6.01 -7.11 -8.46
C MET A 50 -5.53 -7.48 -7.06
N LYS A 51 -6.42 -8.13 -6.29
CA LYS A 51 -6.17 -8.53 -4.90
C LYS A 51 -5.69 -9.97 -4.86
N VAL A 52 -4.64 -10.20 -4.08
CA VAL A 52 -4.15 -11.53 -3.70
C VAL A 52 -4.52 -11.76 -2.24
N THR A 53 -5.30 -12.79 -1.98
CA THR A 53 -5.66 -13.20 -0.61
C THR A 53 -4.51 -13.97 -0.01
N ILE A 54 -4.05 -13.58 1.17
CA ILE A 54 -2.96 -14.24 1.88
C ILE A 54 -3.57 -15.33 2.77
N PRO A 55 -3.17 -16.61 2.61
CA PRO A 55 -3.65 -17.68 3.48
C PRO A 55 -3.28 -17.42 4.96
N GLY A 56 -4.24 -17.65 5.86
CA GLY A 56 -4.01 -17.52 7.32
C GLY A 56 -4.12 -16.11 7.89
N ILE A 57 -4.33 -15.08 7.07
CA ILE A 57 -4.56 -13.70 7.51
C ILE A 57 -5.81 -13.15 6.83
N ASN A 58 -6.68 -12.49 7.59
CA ASN A 58 -7.84 -11.76 7.06
C ASN A 58 -7.41 -10.47 6.35
N GLY A 59 -6.47 -10.57 5.38
CA GLY A 59 -5.92 -9.46 4.63
C GLY A 59 -5.77 -9.76 3.15
N ASN A 60 -5.94 -8.74 2.32
CA ASN A 60 -5.71 -8.80 0.89
C ASN A 60 -4.54 -7.88 0.54
N MET A 61 -3.56 -8.38 -0.20
CA MET A 61 -2.54 -7.56 -0.84
C MET A 61 -3.02 -7.09 -2.21
N SER A 62 -2.86 -5.82 -2.50
CA SER A 62 -3.14 -5.23 -3.80
C SER A 62 -1.85 -5.01 -4.59
N VAL A 63 -1.92 -5.18 -5.90
CA VAL A 63 -0.74 -5.13 -6.80
C VAL A 63 -0.44 -3.69 -7.27
N ASN A 64 -0.96 -2.67 -6.58
CA ASN A 64 -0.82 -1.26 -6.94
C ASN A 64 0.41 -0.55 -6.35
N LEU A 65 1.16 -1.19 -5.46
CA LEU A 65 2.24 -0.56 -4.69
C LEU A 65 3.33 0.11 -5.55
N PRO A 66 3.84 -0.49 -6.65
CA PRO A 66 4.85 0.18 -7.48
C PRO A 66 4.33 1.50 -8.07
N PHE A 67 3.05 1.56 -8.42
CA PHE A 67 2.44 2.78 -8.98
C PHE A 67 2.24 3.86 -7.90
N LEU A 68 1.98 3.45 -6.66
CA LEU A 68 1.97 4.37 -5.51
C LEU A 68 3.38 4.90 -5.23
N MET A 69 4.41 4.04 -5.28
CA MET A 69 5.80 4.46 -5.13
C MET A 69 6.21 5.42 -6.25
N LEU A 70 5.86 5.12 -7.51
CA LEU A 70 6.09 6.02 -8.64
C LEU A 70 5.39 7.37 -8.44
N SER A 71 4.15 7.38 -7.94
CA SER A 71 3.44 8.63 -7.66
C SER A 71 4.14 9.47 -6.59
N ILE A 72 4.70 8.84 -5.55
CA ILE A 72 5.44 9.51 -4.48
C ILE A 72 6.72 10.17 -5.00
N ILE A 73 7.40 9.55 -5.97
CA ILE A 73 8.68 10.01 -6.50
C ILE A 73 8.50 11.04 -7.62
N LEU A 74 7.58 10.78 -8.54
CA LEU A 74 7.43 11.56 -9.78
C LEU A 74 6.44 12.73 -9.67
N LEU A 75 5.58 12.74 -8.65
CA LEU A 75 4.50 13.71 -8.49
C LEU A 75 4.66 14.53 -7.21
N SER A 76 3.87 15.57 -7.10
CA SER A 76 3.77 16.36 -5.88
C SER A 76 3.20 15.52 -4.72
N ALA A 77 3.50 15.92 -3.48
CA ALA A 77 2.97 15.26 -2.28
C ALA A 77 1.42 15.24 -2.28
N THR A 78 0.79 16.29 -2.77
CA THR A 78 -0.68 16.37 -2.87
C THR A 78 -1.23 15.37 -3.87
N GLU A 79 -0.65 15.29 -5.08
CA GLU A 79 -1.08 14.35 -6.11
C GLU A 79 -0.88 12.90 -5.67
N SER A 80 0.27 12.58 -5.04
CA SER A 80 0.54 11.23 -4.54
C SER A 80 -0.42 10.80 -3.43
N ILE A 81 -0.76 11.70 -2.50
CA ILE A 81 -1.77 11.44 -1.47
C ILE A 81 -3.15 11.20 -2.11
N LEU A 82 -3.56 12.00 -3.08
CA LEU A 82 -4.83 11.81 -3.79
C LEU A 82 -4.90 10.46 -4.50
N ILE A 83 -3.84 10.06 -5.20
CA ILE A 83 -3.76 8.76 -5.87
C ILE A 83 -3.82 7.61 -4.86
N ALA A 84 -3.09 7.72 -3.74
CA ALA A 84 -3.10 6.72 -2.69
C ALA A 84 -4.49 6.57 -2.05
N CYS A 85 -5.17 7.69 -1.76
CA CYS A 85 -6.53 7.70 -1.22
C CYS A 85 -7.55 7.11 -2.20
N ALA A 86 -7.52 7.53 -3.48
CA ALA A 86 -8.41 7.01 -4.51
C ALA A 86 -8.23 5.49 -4.70
N SER A 87 -6.99 5.01 -4.75
CA SER A 87 -6.65 3.59 -4.81
C SER A 87 -7.20 2.82 -3.60
N SER A 88 -7.10 3.40 -2.40
CA SER A 88 -7.60 2.82 -1.16
C SER A 88 -9.12 2.69 -1.14
N ILE A 89 -9.86 3.67 -1.69
CA ILE A 89 -11.32 3.58 -1.83
C ILE A 89 -11.66 2.37 -2.70
N ILE A 90 -11.07 2.26 -3.89
CA ILE A 90 -11.31 1.15 -4.81
C ILE A 90 -10.95 -0.20 -4.18
N GLN A 91 -9.85 -0.23 -3.42
CA GLN A 91 -9.41 -1.42 -2.70
C GLN A 91 -10.37 -1.81 -1.57
N THR A 92 -11.01 -0.84 -0.93
CA THR A 92 -11.93 -1.10 0.20
C THR A 92 -13.31 -1.53 -0.27
N LEU A 93 -13.68 -1.27 -1.53
CA LEU A 93 -14.96 -1.69 -2.08
C LEU A 93 -15.11 -3.22 -2.02
N PRO A 94 -16.20 -3.73 -1.41
CA PRO A 94 -16.45 -5.17 -1.34
C PRO A 94 -16.79 -5.71 -2.74
N LYS A 95 -16.40 -6.97 -3.01
CA LYS A 95 -16.73 -7.65 -4.25
C LYS A 95 -18.17 -8.24 -4.22
N ASP A 96 -18.68 -8.51 -3.03
CA ASP A 96 -19.87 -9.36 -2.80
C ASP A 96 -21.10 -8.57 -2.33
N GLY A 97 -21.19 -7.28 -2.65
CA GLY A 97 -22.36 -6.46 -2.29
C GLY A 97 -22.58 -6.24 -0.79
N THR A 98 -21.62 -6.65 0.06
CA THR A 98 -21.68 -6.44 1.51
C THR A 98 -21.61 -4.94 1.84
N ARG A 99 -22.33 -4.52 2.91
CA ARG A 99 -22.36 -3.11 3.29
C ARG A 99 -20.99 -2.59 3.69
N LEU A 100 -20.62 -1.46 3.10
CA LEU A 100 -19.43 -0.70 3.45
C LEU A 100 -19.50 -0.23 4.91
N LYS A 101 -18.45 -0.48 5.67
CA LYS A 101 -18.30 0.07 7.02
C LYS A 101 -17.55 1.41 6.93
N PRO A 102 -18.21 2.56 7.18
CA PRO A 102 -17.58 3.88 6.99
C PRO A 102 -16.32 4.06 7.83
N VAL A 103 -16.29 3.48 9.03
CA VAL A 103 -15.13 3.51 9.92
C VAL A 103 -13.90 2.83 9.29
N ARG A 104 -14.11 1.73 8.54
CA ARG A 104 -13.02 1.04 7.84
C ARG A 104 -12.49 1.87 6.66
N ILE A 105 -13.39 2.55 5.95
CA ILE A 105 -12.98 3.45 4.86
C ILE A 105 -12.17 4.60 5.42
N LEU A 106 -12.65 5.25 6.47
CA LEU A 106 -11.96 6.36 7.13
C LEU A 106 -10.56 5.94 7.59
N PHE A 107 -10.43 4.80 8.26
CA PHE A 107 -9.14 4.29 8.71
C PHE A 107 -8.18 4.03 7.56
N ASN A 108 -8.64 3.33 6.51
CA ASN A 108 -7.80 3.02 5.34
C ASN A 108 -7.36 4.28 4.58
N LEU A 109 -8.25 5.26 4.42
CA LEU A 109 -7.91 6.56 3.81
C LEU A 109 -6.88 7.32 4.64
N SER A 110 -7.09 7.39 5.96
CA SER A 110 -6.18 8.06 6.88
C SER A 110 -4.79 7.41 6.86
N MET A 111 -4.74 6.09 6.89
CA MET A 111 -3.50 5.34 6.82
C MET A 111 -2.77 5.58 5.49
N MET A 112 -3.49 5.54 4.36
CA MET A 112 -2.89 5.79 3.05
C MET A 112 -2.39 7.23 2.90
N ALA A 113 -3.17 8.22 3.33
CA ALA A 113 -2.76 9.61 3.29
C ALA A 113 -1.52 9.88 4.16
N PHE A 114 -1.51 9.33 5.39
CA PHE A 114 -0.37 9.41 6.28
C PHE A 114 0.88 8.76 5.68
N SER A 115 0.78 7.53 5.21
CA SER A 115 1.92 6.77 4.70
C SER A 115 2.50 7.40 3.42
N SER A 116 1.63 7.82 2.49
CA SER A 116 2.05 8.50 1.26
C SER A 116 2.66 9.87 1.57
N GLY A 117 2.05 10.64 2.47
CA GLY A 117 2.58 11.92 2.90
C GLY A 117 3.94 11.80 3.58
N ALA A 118 4.11 10.86 4.51
CA ALA A 118 5.37 10.61 5.21
C ALA A 118 6.49 10.18 4.26
N ALA A 119 6.19 9.26 3.34
CA ALA A 119 7.15 8.81 2.31
C ALA A 119 7.53 9.95 1.36
N GLY A 120 6.56 10.75 0.91
CA GLY A 120 6.79 11.92 0.07
C GLY A 120 7.62 12.98 0.77
N LEU A 121 7.38 13.23 2.06
CA LEU A 121 8.20 14.14 2.85
C LEU A 121 9.66 13.70 2.90
N LEU A 122 9.93 12.43 3.18
CA LEU A 122 11.29 11.91 3.21
C LEU A 122 11.99 12.01 1.87
N PHE A 123 11.27 11.73 0.78
CA PHE A 123 11.85 11.78 -0.55
C PHE A 123 12.13 13.20 -1.01
N HIS A 124 11.18 14.12 -0.87
CA HIS A 124 11.28 15.48 -1.42
C HIS A 124 11.99 16.48 -0.51
N GLN A 125 12.08 16.27 0.81
CA GLN A 125 12.75 17.22 1.71
C GLN A 125 14.26 17.38 1.43
N GLN A 126 14.91 16.33 0.96
CA GLN A 126 16.36 16.34 0.72
C GLN A 126 16.72 16.64 -0.74
N MET A 127 15.74 16.80 -1.62
CA MET A 127 15.99 17.11 -3.04
C MET A 127 16.36 18.58 -3.31
N ALA A 128 16.47 19.43 -2.29
CA ALA A 128 16.90 20.83 -2.44
C ALA A 128 18.39 20.99 -2.80
N GLY A 129 19.18 19.91 -2.80
CA GLY A 129 20.59 19.87 -3.19
C GLY A 129 20.82 19.02 -4.43
N LYS A 130 22.00 19.14 -5.08
CA LYS A 130 22.40 18.27 -6.19
C LYS A 130 22.53 16.83 -5.68
N LEU A 131 21.53 15.98 -5.92
CA LEU A 131 21.56 14.57 -5.57
C LEU A 131 22.49 13.80 -6.52
N ASN A 132 23.44 13.07 -5.94
CA ASN A 132 24.11 11.96 -6.61
C ASN A 132 23.11 10.80 -6.76
N TRP A 133 23.27 9.99 -7.81
CA TRP A 133 22.44 8.80 -8.02
C TRP A 133 22.32 7.91 -6.77
N MET A 134 23.39 7.72 -6.01
CA MET A 134 23.40 6.93 -4.78
C MET A 134 22.50 7.52 -3.68
N SER A 135 22.45 8.85 -3.55
CA SER A 135 21.57 9.51 -2.58
C SER A 135 20.08 9.40 -2.95
N ALA A 136 19.74 9.42 -4.25
CA ALA A 136 18.37 9.20 -4.72
C ALA A 136 17.88 7.79 -4.37
N GLN A 137 18.70 6.76 -4.55
CA GLN A 137 18.38 5.38 -4.19
C GLN A 137 18.19 5.19 -2.67
N LEU A 138 19.03 5.84 -1.86
CA LEU A 138 18.86 5.82 -0.40
C LEU A 138 17.59 6.52 0.05
N LEU A 139 17.21 7.64 -0.58
CA LEU A 139 15.95 8.33 -0.32
C LEU A 139 14.75 7.48 -0.73
N LEU A 140 14.82 6.79 -1.88
CA LEU A 140 13.81 5.84 -2.31
C LEU A 140 13.65 4.69 -1.29
N ALA A 141 14.77 4.13 -0.82
CA ALA A 141 14.74 3.09 0.21
C ALA A 141 14.12 3.62 1.51
N GLY A 142 14.47 4.82 1.95
CA GLY A 142 13.89 5.49 3.11
C GLY A 142 12.40 5.76 2.95
N ALA A 143 11.97 6.29 1.82
CA ALA A 143 10.56 6.52 1.50
C ALA A 143 9.76 5.21 1.46
N THR A 144 10.34 4.16 0.87
CA THR A 144 9.72 2.83 0.86
C THR A 144 9.59 2.26 2.26
N ALA A 145 10.63 2.40 3.10
CA ALA A 145 10.59 1.98 4.50
C ALA A 145 9.52 2.75 5.30
N ALA A 146 9.43 4.07 5.12
CA ALA A 146 8.41 4.90 5.76
C ALA A 146 7.00 4.49 5.32
N PHE A 147 6.79 4.24 4.03
CA PHE A 147 5.51 3.77 3.52
C PHE A 147 5.18 2.37 4.06
N PHE A 148 6.14 1.45 4.08
CA PHE A 148 6.01 0.11 4.65
C PHE A 148 5.59 0.15 6.13
N LEU A 149 6.29 0.92 6.95
CA LEU A 149 5.99 1.06 8.37
C LEU A 149 4.64 1.77 8.57
N GLY A 150 4.36 2.83 7.80
CA GLY A 150 3.10 3.56 7.83
C GLY A 150 1.88 2.72 7.45
N GLN A 151 2.08 1.63 6.69
CA GLN A 151 1.03 0.66 6.35
C GLN A 151 0.94 -0.47 7.38
N THR A 152 2.06 -1.10 7.71
CA THR A 152 2.07 -2.33 8.50
C THR A 152 1.83 -2.09 9.98
N LEU A 153 2.39 -1.02 10.57
CA LEU A 153 2.19 -0.72 11.99
C LEU A 153 0.73 -0.38 12.33
N PRO A 154 0.05 0.56 11.61
CA PRO A 154 -1.34 0.86 11.93
C PRO A 154 -2.30 -0.30 11.70
N VAL A 155 -2.07 -1.11 10.63
CA VAL A 155 -2.89 -2.30 10.39
C VAL A 155 -2.71 -3.30 11.52
N SER A 156 -1.48 -3.56 11.96
CA SER A 156 -1.21 -4.47 13.07
C SER A 156 -1.82 -3.97 14.38
N ALA A 157 -1.77 -2.66 14.63
CA ALA A 157 -2.35 -2.05 15.81
C ALA A 157 -3.89 -2.18 15.82
N ILE A 158 -4.55 -1.88 14.70
CA ILE A 158 -6.01 -1.98 14.63
C ILE A 158 -6.47 -3.44 14.77
N VAL A 159 -5.76 -4.41 14.18
CA VAL A 159 -6.06 -5.84 14.32
C VAL A 159 -5.85 -6.29 15.77
N ALA A 160 -4.75 -5.89 16.43
CA ALA A 160 -4.52 -6.21 17.83
C ALA A 160 -5.61 -5.65 18.75
N LEU A 161 -6.11 -4.43 18.45
CA LEU A 161 -7.17 -3.78 19.23
C LEU A 161 -8.57 -4.36 18.98
N THR A 162 -8.81 -4.97 17.82
CA THR A 162 -10.15 -5.50 17.45
C THR A 162 -10.30 -6.98 17.71
N ASP A 163 -9.28 -7.77 17.38
CA ASP A 163 -9.36 -9.23 17.40
C ASP A 163 -8.71 -9.83 18.66
N GLY A 164 -7.97 -9.01 19.40
CA GLY A 164 -7.19 -9.43 20.57
C GLY A 164 -5.97 -10.24 20.14
N GLY A 165 -4.81 -9.88 20.60
CA GLY A 165 -3.57 -10.58 20.26
C GLY A 165 -2.35 -9.71 20.52
N GLY A 166 -1.18 -10.34 20.59
CA GLY A 166 0.08 -9.62 20.77
C GLY A 166 0.41 -8.81 19.51
N PHE A 167 0.46 -7.48 19.62
CA PHE A 167 0.83 -6.57 18.54
C PHE A 167 2.07 -7.03 17.77
N HIS A 168 3.14 -7.37 18.47
CA HIS A 168 4.42 -7.77 17.87
C HIS A 168 4.27 -9.02 16.99
N ARG A 169 3.49 -10.02 17.42
CA ARG A 169 3.26 -11.25 16.65
C ARG A 169 2.49 -10.95 15.36
N ILE A 170 1.44 -10.13 15.46
CA ILE A 170 0.63 -9.73 14.31
C ILE A 170 1.49 -8.93 13.34
N TRP A 171 2.24 -7.93 13.84
CA TRP A 171 3.09 -7.10 13.01
C TRP A 171 4.17 -7.91 12.30
N MET A 172 4.87 -8.80 13.01
CA MET A 172 5.91 -9.64 12.41
C MET A 172 5.35 -10.53 11.30
N SER A 173 4.16 -11.10 11.49
CA SER A 173 3.49 -11.91 10.47
C SER A 173 3.14 -11.08 9.22
N ILE A 174 2.57 -9.89 9.39
CA ILE A 174 2.23 -8.98 8.28
C ILE A 174 3.51 -8.49 7.60
N ALA A 175 4.51 -8.10 8.38
CA ALA A 175 5.77 -7.56 7.88
C ALA A 175 6.52 -8.58 7.03
N GLN A 176 6.71 -9.80 7.53
CA GLN A 176 7.41 -10.88 6.81
C GLN A 176 6.75 -11.23 5.47
N MET A 177 5.42 -11.24 5.43
CA MET A 177 4.69 -11.55 4.20
C MET A 177 4.69 -10.41 3.19
N SER A 178 4.66 -9.15 3.64
CA SER A 178 4.59 -7.99 2.75
C SER A 178 5.96 -7.46 2.35
N PHE A 179 7.00 -7.64 3.15
CA PHE A 179 8.35 -7.09 2.93
C PHE A 179 8.93 -7.41 1.54
N PRO A 180 8.90 -8.68 1.04
CA PRO A 180 9.43 -8.98 -0.28
C PRO A 180 8.75 -8.19 -1.40
N TYR A 181 7.44 -7.94 -1.26
CA TYR A 181 6.67 -7.17 -2.23
C TYR A 181 7.06 -5.68 -2.23
N TYR A 182 7.37 -5.12 -1.04
CA TYR A 182 7.87 -3.74 -0.95
C TYR A 182 9.25 -3.58 -1.57
N VAL A 183 10.17 -4.53 -1.32
CA VAL A 183 11.50 -4.55 -1.93
C VAL A 183 11.40 -4.64 -3.46
N LEU A 184 10.56 -5.53 -3.96
CA LEU A 184 10.31 -5.66 -5.40
C LEU A 184 9.75 -4.37 -6.00
N SER A 185 8.78 -3.76 -5.33
CA SER A 185 8.16 -2.51 -5.77
C SER A 185 9.15 -1.36 -5.80
N ALA A 186 10.03 -1.25 -4.79
CA ALA A 186 11.10 -0.26 -4.77
C ALA A 186 12.09 -0.48 -5.92
N GLY A 187 12.49 -1.73 -6.19
CA GLY A 187 13.36 -2.08 -7.31
C GLY A 187 12.76 -1.69 -8.66
N LEU A 188 11.49 -2.01 -8.89
CA LEU A 188 10.78 -1.60 -10.12
C LEU A 188 10.69 -0.08 -10.25
N THR A 189 10.41 0.62 -9.15
CA THR A 189 10.35 2.08 -9.13
C THR A 189 11.71 2.69 -9.45
N SER A 190 12.79 2.17 -8.87
CA SER A 190 14.17 2.58 -9.16
C SER A 190 14.53 2.38 -10.64
N MET A 191 14.14 1.26 -11.23
CA MET A 191 14.35 1.01 -12.66
C MET A 191 13.63 2.02 -13.54
N VAL A 192 12.36 2.31 -13.21
CA VAL A 192 11.56 3.30 -13.96
C VAL A 192 12.15 4.70 -13.81
N GLU A 193 12.59 5.10 -12.63
CA GLU A 193 13.26 6.38 -12.39
C GLU A 193 14.53 6.52 -13.23
N SER A 194 15.38 5.47 -13.25
CA SER A 194 16.64 5.47 -13.99
C SER A 194 16.45 5.59 -15.51
N VAL A 195 15.37 5.01 -16.06
CA VAL A 195 15.02 5.03 -17.48
C VAL A 195 14.12 6.22 -17.84
N GLY A 196 13.40 6.74 -16.84
CA GLY A 196 12.34 7.77 -17.02
C GLY A 196 12.83 9.07 -17.64
N HIS A 197 14.10 9.43 -17.46
CA HIS A 197 14.70 10.61 -18.10
C HIS A 197 14.70 10.53 -19.64
N SER A 198 14.71 9.31 -20.21
CA SER A 198 14.74 9.07 -21.65
C SER A 198 13.38 8.66 -22.24
N VAL A 199 12.51 8.00 -21.46
CA VAL A 199 11.27 7.35 -21.94
C VAL A 199 10.00 7.97 -21.33
N GLY A 200 10.15 8.79 -20.28
CA GLY A 200 9.03 9.49 -19.63
C GLY A 200 7.97 8.54 -19.04
N TRP A 201 6.69 8.91 -19.18
CA TRP A 201 5.55 8.19 -18.62
C TRP A 201 5.35 6.76 -19.19
N LEU A 202 5.90 6.49 -20.40
CA LEU A 202 5.85 5.15 -21.01
C LEU A 202 6.56 4.10 -20.15
N ALA A 203 7.61 4.48 -19.41
CA ALA A 203 8.29 3.58 -18.48
C ALA A 203 7.34 3.06 -17.38
N ALA A 204 6.41 3.89 -16.91
CA ALA A 204 5.40 3.48 -15.92
C ALA A 204 4.43 2.42 -16.50
N LEU A 205 4.10 2.51 -17.79
CA LEU A 205 3.28 1.50 -18.47
C LEU A 205 4.01 0.16 -18.63
N ALA A 206 5.34 0.17 -18.81
CA ALA A 206 6.13 -1.06 -18.92
C ALA A 206 6.13 -1.88 -17.61
N VAL A 207 5.83 -1.27 -16.47
CA VAL A 207 5.66 -1.97 -15.18
C VAL A 207 4.38 -2.83 -15.16
N LEU A 208 3.34 -2.47 -15.92
CA LEU A 208 2.06 -3.19 -15.92
C LEU A 208 2.17 -4.69 -16.25
N PRO A 209 2.80 -5.11 -17.35
CA PRO A 209 2.92 -6.55 -17.66
C PRO A 209 3.71 -7.31 -16.60
N ILE A 210 4.74 -6.69 -16.01
CA ILE A 210 5.51 -7.27 -14.91
C ILE A 210 4.57 -7.50 -13.70
N MET A 211 3.76 -6.50 -13.34
CA MET A 211 2.83 -6.58 -12.22
C MET A 211 1.71 -7.61 -12.47
N VAL A 212 1.23 -7.74 -13.69
CA VAL A 212 0.28 -8.81 -14.06
C VAL A 212 0.92 -10.18 -13.91
N GLY A 213 2.16 -10.35 -14.33
CA GLY A 213 2.93 -11.57 -14.14
C GLY A 213 3.11 -11.95 -12.68
N ILE A 214 3.52 -10.98 -11.84
CA ILE A 214 3.66 -11.14 -10.40
C ILE A 214 2.32 -11.52 -9.76
N TYR A 215 1.25 -10.82 -10.11
CA TYR A 215 -0.10 -11.12 -9.63
C TYR A 215 -0.51 -12.56 -9.95
N ARG A 216 -0.31 -13.01 -11.17
CA ARG A 216 -0.61 -14.39 -11.60
C ARG A 216 0.24 -15.41 -10.84
N SER A 217 1.53 -15.14 -10.66
CA SER A 217 2.46 -16.01 -9.92
C SER A 217 2.06 -16.15 -8.47
N TYR A 218 1.79 -15.04 -7.77
CA TYR A 218 1.32 -15.08 -6.37
C TYR A 218 -0.02 -15.79 -6.23
N ARG A 219 -0.96 -15.53 -7.14
CA ARG A 219 -2.27 -16.20 -7.13
C ARG A 219 -2.14 -17.73 -7.29
N LEU A 220 -1.29 -18.18 -8.22
CA LEU A 220 -1.02 -19.61 -8.43
C LEU A 220 -0.31 -20.25 -7.25
N TYR A 221 0.69 -19.55 -6.68
CA TYR A 221 1.42 -20.02 -5.50
C TYR A 221 0.49 -20.20 -4.30
N PHE A 222 -0.30 -19.20 -3.97
CA PHE A 222 -1.22 -19.28 -2.84
C PHE A 222 -2.37 -20.27 -3.05
N ALA A 223 -2.85 -20.46 -4.28
CA ALA A 223 -3.81 -21.51 -4.60
C ALA A 223 -3.24 -22.90 -4.28
N LYS A 224 -1.99 -23.18 -4.68
CA LYS A 224 -1.31 -24.43 -4.36
C LYS A 224 -1.07 -24.64 -2.86
N VAL A 225 -0.76 -23.58 -2.11
CA VAL A 225 -0.55 -23.67 -0.65
C VAL A 225 -1.87 -23.88 0.11
N ALA A 226 -2.98 -23.35 -0.41
CA ALA A 226 -4.30 -23.52 0.21
C ALA A 226 -4.93 -24.92 -0.02
N GLU A 227 -4.54 -25.60 -1.10
CA GLU A 227 -5.11 -26.90 -1.50
C GLU A 227 -4.89 -28.01 -0.45
N PRO A 228 -3.67 -28.23 0.11
CA PRO A 228 -3.45 -29.26 1.12
C PRO A 228 -4.22 -29.01 2.44
N ALA A 229 -4.43 -27.74 2.81
CA ALA A 229 -5.19 -27.40 4.01
C ALA A 229 -6.68 -27.74 3.87
N SER A 230 -7.27 -27.54 2.70
CA SER A 230 -8.67 -27.88 2.41
C SER A 230 -8.88 -29.40 2.37
N PHE A 231 -7.94 -30.16 1.82
CA PHE A 231 -7.98 -31.64 1.85
C PHE A 231 -7.82 -32.19 3.27
N ALA A 232 -6.95 -31.63 4.11
CA ALA A 232 -6.78 -32.02 5.49
C ALA A 232 -8.06 -31.78 6.32
N LEU A 233 -8.69 -30.61 6.14
CA LEU A 233 -9.96 -30.28 6.80
C LEU A 233 -11.11 -31.17 6.33
N ALA A 234 -11.22 -31.46 5.04
CA ALA A 234 -12.22 -32.35 4.49
C ALA A 234 -12.05 -33.81 4.99
N ARG A 235 -10.79 -34.25 5.18
CA ARG A 235 -10.47 -35.57 5.72
C ARG A 235 -10.81 -35.67 7.22
N ALA A 236 -10.48 -34.63 8.00
CA ALA A 236 -10.83 -34.56 9.42
C ALA A 236 -12.36 -34.53 9.64
N ALA A 237 -13.10 -33.82 8.81
CA ALA A 237 -14.57 -33.80 8.86
C ALA A 237 -15.23 -35.15 8.53
N ARG A 238 -14.59 -35.99 7.69
CA ARG A 238 -15.07 -37.36 7.37
C ARG A 238 -14.67 -38.41 8.42
N SER A 239 -13.61 -38.16 9.18
CA SER A 239 -13.15 -39.12 10.23
C SER A 239 -13.79 -38.87 11.59
N GLY A 240 -14.54 -37.79 11.78
CA GLY A 240 -15.28 -37.44 12.98
C GLY A 240 -16.80 -37.73 12.92
N ALA A 241 -17.28 -38.30 11.81
CA ALA A 241 -18.64 -38.81 11.63
C ALA A 241 -18.63 -40.35 11.61
#